data_97442947acfc3271a3749f19bb74b72e
#
_entry.id   97442947acfc3271a3749f19bb74b72e
#
_cell.length_a   1.000
_cell.length_b   1.000
_cell.length_c   1.000
_cell.angle_alpha   90.00
_cell.angle_beta   90.00
_cell.angle_gamma   90.00
#
_symmetry.space_group_name_H-M   'P 1'
#
loop_
_entity.id
_entity.type
_entity.pdbx_description
1 polymer ?
#
loop_
_entity_poly.entity_id
_entity_poly.type
_entity_poly.pdbx_seq_one_letter_code
_entity_poly.pdbx_strand_id
1 'polypeptide(L)'
;MFYFVGNNIGQKITGIEKAIINRLNLFKENKYSSKVILLAWNRYLTDTASNYLMHEDYINMYDYFQEATQVTINIESINSKNWLHDWQHDCGYTIKYVEHSNDVRVYDGNNFIMYAHFTDETYKKLDYLNYFDTSRRKIKRELYDTRGFLSCTRILSTDQKIQSEFYYSPQKEVKLEKYYDIDSNEPNIAKKILLHHQGRTYFFNNDTELSAFFIEQIYCSGDLFFSDRNLISSHVFNSTIHTIPVVAVLHSTHVKDINDLMHSRIKNVYKGVFDHLKRYKAIVVSTEQQAEDVRHRIKDCIPVYAIPVGFSESTSQHNIGYTSQKLISVARYSPEKQLEQQIKLVSKLKGLFPKIELHLYGFGPEESKLKTLINDYHVENHVFLRGFLNDLTEEFK
;
A
#
# COMPACT_ATOMS: atom_id res chain seq x y z
N MET A 1 -20.31 -12.39 4.43
CA MET A 1 -19.62 -11.38 3.61
C MET A 1 -18.30 -11.92 3.10
N PHE A 2 -17.75 -11.41 1.99
CA PHE A 2 -16.43 -11.79 1.48
C PHE A 2 -15.44 -10.66 1.71
N TYR A 3 -14.30 -10.98 2.30
CA TYR A 3 -13.25 -10.00 2.62
C TYR A 3 -11.96 -10.29 1.86
N PHE A 4 -11.43 -9.30 1.14
CA PHE A 4 -10.16 -9.39 0.42
C PHE A 4 -9.09 -8.63 1.19
N VAL A 5 -8.13 -9.37 1.77
CA VAL A 5 -7.18 -8.79 2.73
C VAL A 5 -5.90 -8.34 2.02
N GLY A 6 -5.76 -7.03 1.90
CA GLY A 6 -4.57 -6.33 1.46
C GLY A 6 -3.84 -5.66 2.62
N ASN A 7 -2.84 -4.85 2.28
CA ASN A 7 -2.09 -4.07 3.26
C ASN A 7 -2.39 -2.58 3.19
N ASN A 8 -2.30 -2.00 2.00
CA ASN A 8 -2.48 -0.57 1.77
C ASN A 8 -2.89 -0.31 0.31
N ILE A 9 -3.45 0.87 0.02
CA ILE A 9 -3.66 1.40 -1.32
C ILE A 9 -2.96 2.74 -1.42
N GLY A 10 -1.95 2.82 -2.28
CA GLY A 10 -1.21 4.04 -2.58
C GLY A 10 -1.72 4.74 -3.84
N GLN A 11 -1.10 5.86 -4.21
CA GLN A 11 -1.39 6.57 -5.46
C GLN A 11 -1.16 5.68 -6.69
N LYS A 12 -0.13 4.82 -6.63
CA LYS A 12 0.19 3.82 -7.66
C LYS A 12 -0.05 2.44 -7.06
N ILE A 13 -0.92 1.67 -7.69
CA ILE A 13 -1.23 0.30 -7.26
C ILE A 13 -0.36 -0.71 -7.97
N THR A 14 -0.09 -1.84 -7.31
CA THR A 14 0.62 -2.98 -7.91
C THR A 14 -0.38 -4.01 -8.45
N GLY A 15 0.14 -5.06 -9.11
CA GLY A 15 -0.71 -6.12 -9.64
C GLY A 15 -1.58 -6.82 -8.58
N ILE A 16 -1.12 -6.90 -7.32
CA ILE A 16 -1.91 -7.53 -6.24
C ILE A 16 -3.08 -6.64 -5.83
N GLU A 17 -2.88 -5.33 -5.64
CA GLU A 17 -3.97 -4.41 -5.34
C GLU A 17 -4.99 -4.37 -6.49
N LYS A 18 -4.50 -4.35 -7.76
CA LYS A 18 -5.38 -4.42 -8.94
C LYS A 18 -6.21 -5.71 -8.94
N ALA A 19 -5.60 -6.86 -8.60
CA ALA A 19 -6.30 -8.13 -8.49
C ALA A 19 -7.39 -8.13 -7.41
N ILE A 20 -7.10 -7.54 -6.25
CA ILE A 20 -8.06 -7.37 -5.15
C ILE A 20 -9.25 -6.53 -5.61
N ILE A 21 -8.99 -5.37 -6.26
CA ILE A 21 -10.02 -4.45 -6.73
C ILE A 21 -10.88 -5.11 -7.82
N ASN A 22 -10.25 -5.77 -8.79
CA ASN A 22 -10.97 -6.48 -9.84
C ASN A 22 -11.89 -7.58 -9.25
N ARG A 23 -11.41 -8.34 -8.26
CA ARG A 23 -12.21 -9.36 -7.58
C ARG A 23 -13.37 -8.74 -6.80
N LEU A 24 -13.14 -7.61 -6.11
CA LEU A 24 -14.20 -6.87 -5.45
C LEU A 24 -15.30 -6.48 -6.44
N ASN A 25 -14.93 -5.88 -7.57
CA ASN A 25 -15.88 -5.45 -8.60
C ASN A 25 -16.67 -6.65 -9.15
N LEU A 26 -15.98 -7.75 -9.49
CA LEU A 26 -16.62 -8.96 -9.98
C LEU A 26 -17.64 -9.53 -8.97
N PHE A 27 -17.33 -9.52 -7.68
CA PHE A 27 -18.24 -9.96 -6.63
C PHE A 27 -19.45 -9.03 -6.51
N LYS A 28 -19.24 -7.72 -6.57
CA LYS A 28 -20.31 -6.72 -6.52
C LYS A 28 -21.26 -6.86 -7.73
N GLU A 29 -20.72 -7.01 -8.94
CA GLU A 29 -21.51 -7.24 -10.17
C GLU A 29 -22.40 -8.49 -10.05
N ASN A 30 -21.89 -9.53 -9.38
CA ASN A 30 -22.63 -10.75 -9.10
C ASN A 30 -23.44 -10.68 -7.78
N LYS A 31 -23.62 -9.49 -7.20
CA LYS A 31 -24.44 -9.23 -6.00
C LYS A 31 -23.95 -9.93 -4.73
N TYR A 32 -22.66 -10.27 -4.65
CA TYR A 32 -22.06 -10.77 -3.42
C TYR A 32 -21.57 -9.61 -2.56
N SER A 33 -22.01 -9.57 -1.31
CA SER A 33 -21.51 -8.60 -0.33
C SER A 33 -20.02 -8.83 -0.09
N SER A 34 -19.19 -7.82 -0.43
CA SER A 34 -17.74 -7.93 -0.34
C SER A 34 -17.09 -6.60 0.05
N LYS A 35 -15.93 -6.68 0.72
CA LYS A 35 -15.12 -5.52 1.10
C LYS A 35 -13.62 -5.84 1.03
N VAL A 36 -12.83 -4.80 0.84
CA VAL A 36 -11.37 -4.87 0.99
C VAL A 36 -11.00 -4.54 2.44
N ILE A 37 -10.08 -5.32 3.01
CA ILE A 37 -9.48 -5.02 4.31
C ILE A 37 -8.05 -4.52 4.08
N LEU A 38 -7.71 -3.40 4.75
CA LEU A 38 -6.40 -2.78 4.70
C LEU A 38 -5.81 -2.71 6.11
N LEU A 39 -4.65 -3.36 6.31
CA LEU A 39 -4.05 -3.54 7.63
C LEU A 39 -3.06 -2.43 8.01
N ALA A 40 -2.50 -1.71 7.03
CA ALA A 40 -1.52 -0.66 7.32
C ALA A 40 -2.17 0.70 7.60
N TRP A 41 -1.51 1.48 8.46
CA TRP A 41 -1.84 2.89 8.63
C TRP A 41 -1.41 3.70 7.41
N ASN A 42 -2.33 4.51 6.91
CA ASN A 42 -2.09 5.43 5.80
C ASN A 42 -2.98 6.67 5.96
N ARG A 43 -2.42 7.77 6.38
CA ARG A 43 -3.12 9.05 6.56
C ARG A 43 -3.61 9.70 5.26
N TYR A 44 -3.14 9.19 4.12
CA TYR A 44 -3.58 9.62 2.78
C TYR A 44 -4.58 8.64 2.15
N LEU A 45 -5.04 7.64 2.90
CA LEU A 45 -5.84 6.54 2.36
C LEU A 45 -7.11 7.02 1.66
N THR A 46 -7.81 7.96 2.24
CA THR A 46 -9.05 8.50 1.65
C THR A 46 -8.80 9.06 0.25
N ASP A 47 -7.72 9.83 0.08
CA ASP A 47 -7.38 10.43 -1.21
C ASP A 47 -6.83 9.37 -2.19
N THR A 48 -5.98 8.45 -1.71
CA THR A 48 -5.39 7.44 -2.60
C THR A 48 -6.37 6.35 -3.00
N ALA A 49 -7.25 5.93 -2.10
CA ALA A 49 -8.25 4.91 -2.38
C ALA A 49 -9.38 5.43 -3.29
N SER A 50 -9.74 6.71 -3.23
CA SER A 50 -10.82 7.29 -4.04
C SER A 50 -10.63 7.13 -5.56
N ASN A 51 -9.39 6.92 -6.01
CA ASN A 51 -9.10 6.62 -7.41
C ASN A 51 -9.52 5.21 -7.84
N TYR A 52 -9.84 4.32 -6.89
CA TYR A 52 -10.03 2.88 -7.16
C TYR A 52 -11.22 2.26 -6.44
N LEU A 53 -11.61 2.79 -5.29
CA LEU A 53 -12.62 2.24 -4.38
C LEU A 53 -13.54 3.36 -3.86
N MET A 54 -14.80 3.05 -3.66
CA MET A 54 -15.70 3.90 -2.89
C MET A 54 -15.39 3.72 -1.39
N HIS A 55 -15.81 4.67 -0.58
CA HIS A 55 -15.55 4.65 0.87
C HIS A 55 -16.15 3.42 1.57
N GLU A 56 -17.31 2.96 1.13
CA GLU A 56 -17.98 1.75 1.64
C GLU A 56 -17.32 0.43 1.22
N ASP A 57 -16.41 0.46 0.24
CA ASP A 57 -15.79 -0.74 -0.35
C ASP A 57 -14.62 -1.30 0.48
N TYR A 58 -14.15 -0.55 1.46
CA TYR A 58 -13.02 -0.99 2.28
C TYR A 58 -13.22 -0.72 3.77
N ILE A 59 -12.43 -1.42 4.57
CA ILE A 59 -12.26 -1.18 5.99
C ILE A 59 -10.76 -1.10 6.26
N ASN A 60 -10.29 0.02 6.79
CA ASN A 60 -8.92 0.14 7.27
C ASN A 60 -8.87 -0.13 8.77
N MET A 61 -7.91 -0.93 9.23
CA MET A 61 -7.75 -1.30 10.62
C MET A 61 -7.53 -0.08 11.53
N TYR A 62 -6.72 0.88 11.09
CA TYR A 62 -6.44 2.07 11.89
C TYR A 62 -7.64 2.99 11.95
N ASP A 63 -8.33 3.23 10.81
CA ASP A 63 -9.59 4.01 10.82
C ASP A 63 -10.63 3.37 11.74
N TYR A 64 -10.71 2.04 11.77
CA TYR A 64 -11.62 1.32 12.67
C TYR A 64 -11.29 1.59 14.14
N PHE A 65 -10.03 1.45 14.55
CA PHE A 65 -9.64 1.68 15.95
C PHE A 65 -9.59 3.16 16.33
N GLN A 66 -9.28 4.05 15.39
CA GLN A 66 -9.33 5.50 15.58
C GLN A 66 -10.77 6.06 15.57
N GLU A 67 -11.78 5.21 15.35
CA GLU A 67 -13.19 5.63 15.21
C GLU A 67 -13.39 6.64 14.06
N ALA A 68 -12.60 6.50 13.00
CA ALA A 68 -12.54 7.42 11.87
C ALA A 68 -13.21 6.87 10.59
N THR A 69 -13.82 5.67 10.65
CA THR A 69 -14.42 4.99 9.48
C THR A 69 -15.56 5.78 8.81
N GLN A 70 -16.25 6.65 9.53
CA GLN A 70 -17.35 7.48 9.00
C GLN A 70 -16.94 8.94 8.80
N VAL A 71 -15.67 9.27 9.03
CA VAL A 71 -15.18 10.64 8.90
C VAL A 71 -14.93 10.95 7.43
N THR A 72 -15.63 11.96 6.95
CA THR A 72 -15.42 12.54 5.62
C THR A 72 -14.61 13.83 5.70
N ILE A 73 -14.12 14.32 4.57
CA ILE A 73 -13.42 15.61 4.50
C ILE A 73 -14.43 16.71 4.85
N ASN A 74 -14.16 17.44 5.93
CA ASN A 74 -14.92 18.62 6.32
C ASN A 74 -14.16 19.90 5.88
N ILE A 75 -14.46 20.37 4.68
CA ILE A 75 -13.83 21.54 4.06
C ILE A 75 -14.06 22.81 4.92
N GLU A 76 -15.23 22.99 5.50
CA GLU A 76 -15.53 24.15 6.35
C GLU A 76 -14.67 24.15 7.61
N SER A 77 -14.54 23.00 8.28
CA SER A 77 -13.67 22.85 9.45
C SER A 77 -12.19 23.08 9.12
N ILE A 78 -11.72 22.63 7.96
CA ILE A 78 -10.35 22.88 7.50
C ILE A 78 -10.16 24.38 7.22
N ASN A 79 -11.07 25.00 6.49
CA ASN A 79 -10.99 26.42 6.11
C ASN A 79 -11.13 27.37 7.31
N SER A 80 -11.80 26.96 8.39
CA SER A 80 -11.92 27.75 9.63
C SER A 80 -10.62 27.79 10.42
N LYS A 81 -9.69 26.88 10.19
CA LYS A 81 -8.36 26.88 10.83
C LYS A 81 -7.53 28.04 10.36
N ASN A 82 -6.90 28.72 11.28
CA ASN A 82 -5.96 29.82 11.00
C ASN A 82 -4.65 29.64 11.77
N TRP A 83 -3.95 28.54 11.45
CA TRP A 83 -2.71 28.14 12.14
C TRP A 83 -1.69 29.26 12.28
N LEU A 84 -1.49 30.04 11.21
CA LEU A 84 -0.49 31.10 11.21
C LEU A 84 -0.91 32.25 12.13
N HIS A 85 -2.20 32.63 12.11
CA HIS A 85 -2.75 33.64 13.01
C HIS A 85 -2.64 33.20 14.48
N ASP A 86 -3.07 31.97 14.78
CA ASP A 86 -3.06 31.42 16.14
C ASP A 86 -1.61 31.39 16.69
N TRP A 87 -0.64 30.98 15.87
CA TRP A 87 0.76 30.97 16.29
C TRP A 87 1.34 32.39 16.47
N GLN A 88 0.99 33.34 15.61
CA GLN A 88 1.50 34.73 15.70
C GLN A 88 0.82 35.52 16.79
N HIS A 89 -0.50 35.48 16.89
CA HIS A 89 -1.28 36.35 17.75
C HIS A 89 -1.57 35.74 19.11
N ASP A 90 -1.94 34.46 19.17
CA ASP A 90 -2.30 33.80 20.43
C ASP A 90 -1.06 33.30 21.17
N CYS A 91 -0.03 32.82 20.43
CA CYS A 91 1.21 32.32 21.01
C CYS A 91 2.39 33.31 20.98
N GLY A 92 2.29 34.38 20.21
CA GLY A 92 3.37 35.39 20.08
C GLY A 92 4.58 34.90 19.27
N TYR A 93 4.44 33.87 18.47
CA TYR A 93 5.54 33.29 17.71
C TYR A 93 5.85 34.07 16.43
N THR A 94 7.09 33.99 15.96
CA THR A 94 7.53 34.53 14.67
C THR A 94 7.51 33.45 13.61
N ILE A 95 6.88 33.74 12.46
CA ILE A 95 6.78 32.79 11.33
C ILE A 95 7.68 33.27 10.19
N LYS A 96 8.46 32.32 9.62
CA LYS A 96 9.26 32.55 8.41
C LYS A 96 8.84 31.52 7.34
N TYR A 97 8.40 32.00 6.19
CA TYR A 97 8.06 31.17 5.04
C TYR A 97 9.32 30.56 4.42
N VAL A 98 9.19 29.37 3.88
CA VAL A 98 10.26 28.71 3.13
C VAL A 98 9.99 28.92 1.64
N GLU A 99 10.95 29.49 0.93
CA GLU A 99 10.84 29.82 -0.49
C GLU A 99 10.52 28.55 -1.32
N HIS A 100 9.65 28.70 -2.32
CA HIS A 100 9.21 27.64 -3.24
C HIS A 100 8.62 26.40 -2.56
N SER A 101 7.97 26.59 -1.40
CA SER A 101 7.42 25.49 -0.59
C SER A 101 6.19 25.98 0.19
N ASN A 102 5.30 25.02 0.55
CA ASN A 102 4.19 25.29 1.47
C ASN A 102 4.60 25.11 2.94
N ASP A 103 5.87 25.37 3.25
CA ASP A 103 6.46 25.17 4.56
C ASP A 103 6.62 26.50 5.31
N VAL A 104 6.53 26.39 6.62
CA VAL A 104 6.88 27.50 7.50
C VAL A 104 7.77 27.07 8.65
N ARG A 105 8.68 27.94 9.07
CA ARG A 105 9.49 27.82 10.28
C ARG A 105 8.92 28.73 11.35
N VAL A 106 8.72 28.20 12.54
CA VAL A 106 8.14 28.91 13.67
C VAL A 106 9.20 29.09 14.76
N TYR A 107 9.29 30.28 15.29
CA TYR A 107 10.28 30.68 16.28
C TYR A 107 9.59 31.26 17.52
N ASP A 108 10.09 30.90 18.70
CA ASP A 108 9.83 31.56 19.96
C ASP A 108 11.05 32.42 20.30
N GLY A 109 10.92 33.74 20.10
CA GLY A 109 12.06 34.65 20.06
C GLY A 109 13.09 34.23 19.02
N ASN A 110 14.28 33.85 19.46
CA ASN A 110 15.35 33.36 18.59
C ASN A 110 15.39 31.84 18.48
N ASN A 111 14.56 31.10 19.23
CA ASN A 111 14.57 29.66 19.26
C ASN A 111 13.71 29.12 18.13
N PHE A 112 14.29 28.27 17.25
CA PHE A 112 13.55 27.52 16.28
C PHE A 112 12.83 26.37 16.97
N ILE A 113 11.50 26.42 17.02
CA ILE A 113 10.68 25.47 17.79
C ILE A 113 9.87 24.52 16.94
N MET A 114 9.40 24.94 15.73
CA MET A 114 8.54 24.12 14.89
C MET A 114 8.84 24.31 13.41
N TYR A 115 8.57 23.25 12.64
CA TYR A 115 8.54 23.26 11.18
C TYR A 115 7.25 22.62 10.72
N ALA A 116 6.42 23.37 10.01
CA ALA A 116 5.12 22.94 9.52
C ALA A 116 5.11 22.83 8.01
N HIS A 117 4.54 21.74 7.49
CA HIS A 117 4.25 21.55 6.08
C HIS A 117 2.74 21.56 5.87
N PHE A 118 2.28 22.39 4.94
CA PHE A 118 0.88 22.49 4.54
C PHE A 118 0.69 21.84 3.16
N THR A 119 -0.54 21.40 2.89
CA THR A 119 -0.86 20.74 1.61
C THR A 119 -0.88 21.72 0.44
N ASP A 120 -1.09 23.02 0.72
CA ASP A 120 -1.18 24.08 -0.28
C ASP A 120 -0.79 25.45 0.29
N GLU A 121 -0.74 26.45 -0.58
CA GLU A 121 -0.35 27.84 -0.27
C GLU A 121 -1.41 28.60 0.56
N THR A 122 -2.58 28.02 0.83
CA THR A 122 -3.58 28.66 1.70
C THR A 122 -3.23 28.55 3.18
N TYR A 123 -2.29 27.68 3.55
CA TYR A 123 -1.86 27.38 4.92
C TYR A 123 -3.01 27.02 5.88
N LYS A 124 -4.07 26.39 5.34
CA LYS A 124 -5.24 25.94 6.11
C LYS A 124 -5.15 24.48 6.51
N LYS A 125 -4.70 23.64 5.60
CA LYS A 125 -4.63 22.18 5.77
C LYS A 125 -3.21 21.77 6.08
N LEU A 126 -2.97 21.45 7.35
CA LEU A 126 -1.68 20.97 7.84
C LEU A 126 -1.48 19.51 7.44
N ASP A 127 -0.31 19.19 6.89
CA ASP A 127 0.11 17.82 6.56
C ASP A 127 0.92 17.21 7.69
N TYR A 128 1.96 17.92 8.15
CA TYR A 128 2.69 17.53 9.36
C TYR A 128 3.30 18.74 10.07
N LEU A 129 3.59 18.53 11.36
CA LEU A 129 4.26 19.48 12.22
C LEU A 129 5.40 18.80 12.98
N ASN A 130 6.61 19.29 12.81
CA ASN A 130 7.79 18.84 13.55
C ASN A 130 8.11 19.81 14.67
N TYR A 131 8.42 19.30 15.85
CA TYR A 131 8.85 20.07 17.02
C TYR A 131 10.34 19.83 17.28
N PHE A 132 11.04 20.86 17.71
CA PHE A 132 12.48 20.85 17.93
C PHE A 132 12.84 21.26 19.36
N ASP A 133 13.89 20.64 19.90
CA ASP A 133 14.50 21.08 21.17
C ASP A 133 15.43 22.30 20.95
N THR A 134 15.97 22.81 22.04
CA THR A 134 16.90 23.94 22.03
C THR A 134 18.19 23.66 21.24
N SER A 135 18.54 22.41 21.03
CA SER A 135 19.66 21.95 20.21
C SER A 135 19.27 21.73 18.74
N ARG A 136 18.06 22.13 18.35
CA ARG A 136 17.47 21.95 17.02
C ARG A 136 17.34 20.47 16.58
N ARG A 137 17.25 19.54 17.53
CA ARG A 137 16.94 18.13 17.24
C ARG A 137 15.42 17.97 17.22
N LYS A 138 14.92 17.25 16.23
CA LYS A 138 13.50 16.95 16.14
C LYS A 138 13.12 15.92 17.23
N ILE A 139 12.21 16.31 18.12
CA ILE A 139 11.79 15.49 19.28
C ILE A 139 10.40 14.90 19.11
N LYS A 140 9.53 15.57 18.35
CA LYS A 140 8.15 15.13 18.12
C LYS A 140 7.74 15.46 16.69
N ARG A 141 6.88 14.63 16.13
CA ARG A 141 6.22 14.87 14.84
C ARG A 141 4.74 14.56 14.95
N GLU A 142 3.90 15.49 14.57
CA GLU A 142 2.47 15.34 14.38
C GLU A 142 2.16 15.10 12.91
N LEU A 143 1.30 14.12 12.62
CA LEU A 143 0.93 13.67 11.28
C LEU A 143 -0.59 13.76 11.15
N TYR A 144 -1.03 14.59 10.22
CA TYR A 144 -2.45 14.87 10.00
C TYR A 144 -3.00 14.00 8.87
N ASP A 145 -4.22 13.52 9.05
CA ASP A 145 -4.98 12.83 8.02
C ASP A 145 -5.48 13.80 6.96
N THR A 146 -5.62 13.36 5.73
CA THR A 146 -6.15 14.21 4.64
C THR A 146 -7.57 14.70 4.90
N ARG A 147 -8.29 14.08 5.84
CA ARG A 147 -9.61 14.53 6.33
C ARG A 147 -9.52 15.69 7.35
N GLY A 148 -8.31 16.10 7.76
CA GLY A 148 -8.04 17.32 8.55
C GLY A 148 -7.89 17.11 10.06
N PHE A 149 -7.87 15.89 10.58
CA PHE A 149 -7.62 15.62 12.00
C PHE A 149 -6.19 15.12 12.27
N LEU A 150 -5.69 15.33 13.49
CA LEU A 150 -4.42 14.76 13.95
C LEU A 150 -4.57 13.24 14.04
N SER A 151 -3.91 12.51 13.14
CA SER A 151 -4.01 11.05 13.09
C SER A 151 -2.95 10.34 13.94
N CYS A 152 -1.71 10.86 13.95
CA CYS A 152 -0.62 10.21 14.68
C CYS A 152 0.40 11.22 15.19
N THR A 153 0.89 11.00 16.40
CA THR A 153 2.07 11.69 16.95
C THR A 153 3.21 10.68 17.12
N ARG A 154 4.40 11.03 16.64
CA ARG A 154 5.65 10.30 16.83
C ARG A 154 6.54 11.02 17.82
N ILE A 155 7.02 10.32 18.84
CA ILE A 155 8.10 10.78 19.69
C ILE A 155 9.39 10.16 19.18
N LEU A 156 10.44 10.98 19.06
CA LEU A 156 11.72 10.57 18.50
C LEU A 156 12.80 10.57 19.56
N SER A 157 13.71 9.60 19.44
CA SER A 157 14.95 9.58 20.23
C SER A 157 15.94 10.63 19.73
N THR A 158 17.03 10.80 20.47
CA THR A 158 18.17 11.66 20.07
C THR A 158 18.74 11.27 18.70
N ASP A 159 18.71 9.97 18.36
CA ASP A 159 19.19 9.43 17.08
C ASP A 159 18.12 9.42 15.99
N GLN A 160 17.02 10.15 16.20
CA GLN A 160 15.92 10.31 15.24
C GLN A 160 15.16 9.00 14.91
N LYS A 161 15.30 7.97 15.75
CA LYS A 161 14.49 6.76 15.68
C LYS A 161 13.14 6.99 16.35
N ILE A 162 12.09 6.33 15.89
CA ILE A 162 10.77 6.37 16.52
C ILE A 162 10.84 5.62 17.86
N GLN A 163 10.52 6.31 18.95
CA GLN A 163 10.46 5.76 20.30
C GLN A 163 9.03 5.34 20.66
N SER A 164 8.05 6.14 20.26
CA SER A 164 6.63 5.82 20.43
C SER A 164 5.76 6.51 19.37
N GLU A 165 4.60 5.91 19.12
CA GLU A 165 3.55 6.47 18.28
C GLU A 165 2.22 6.46 19.04
N PHE A 166 1.46 7.53 18.90
CA PHE A 166 0.12 7.69 19.48
C PHE A 166 -0.86 8.00 18.36
N TYR A 167 -1.86 7.17 18.18
CA TYR A 167 -2.90 7.32 17.16
C TYR A 167 -4.19 7.83 17.80
N TYR A 168 -4.79 8.83 17.20
CA TYR A 168 -5.89 9.59 17.78
C TYR A 168 -7.20 9.37 17.03
N SER A 169 -8.30 9.42 17.77
CA SER A 169 -9.61 9.64 17.14
C SER A 169 -9.72 11.06 16.57
N PRO A 170 -10.70 11.34 15.70
CA PRO A 170 -10.99 12.71 15.25
C PRO A 170 -11.28 13.69 16.40
N GLN A 171 -11.70 13.20 17.57
CA GLN A 171 -11.94 13.96 18.80
C GLN A 171 -10.67 14.17 19.65
N LYS A 172 -9.51 13.76 19.12
CA LYS A 172 -8.18 13.86 19.77
C LYS A 172 -7.99 12.94 20.98
N GLU A 173 -8.78 11.88 21.10
CA GLU A 173 -8.55 10.85 22.12
C GLU A 173 -7.50 9.86 21.61
N VAL A 174 -6.55 9.45 22.46
CA VAL A 174 -5.60 8.39 22.14
C VAL A 174 -6.33 7.06 22.09
N LYS A 175 -6.29 6.40 20.92
CA LYS A 175 -6.93 5.09 20.70
C LYS A 175 -5.92 3.95 20.61
N LEU A 176 -4.72 4.23 20.10
CA LEU A 176 -3.67 3.23 19.94
C LEU A 176 -2.31 3.85 20.28
N GLU A 177 -1.52 3.12 21.05
CA GLU A 177 -0.16 3.49 21.42
C GLU A 177 0.82 2.39 21.00
N LYS A 178 1.95 2.76 20.43
CA LYS A 178 3.02 1.84 20.07
C LYS A 178 4.33 2.28 20.66
N TYR A 179 5.07 1.33 21.19
CA TYR A 179 6.37 1.53 21.84
C TYR A 179 7.43 0.68 21.16
N TYR A 180 8.57 1.29 20.86
CA TYR A 180 9.67 0.70 20.11
C TYR A 180 10.91 0.57 20.97
N ASP A 181 11.67 -0.50 20.76
CA ASP A 181 12.99 -0.64 21.36
C ASP A 181 14.03 -0.09 20.37
N ILE A 182 14.49 1.13 20.61
CA ILE A 182 15.41 1.86 19.73
C ILE A 182 16.81 1.25 19.69
N ASP A 183 17.18 0.46 20.69
CA ASP A 183 18.50 -0.19 20.80
C ASP A 183 18.50 -1.60 20.20
N SER A 184 17.34 -2.12 19.80
CA SER A 184 17.23 -3.42 19.15
C SER A 184 17.75 -3.41 17.71
N ASN A 185 18.05 -4.62 17.19
CA ASN A 185 18.38 -4.81 15.77
C ASN A 185 17.19 -4.54 14.84
N GLU A 186 15.99 -4.42 15.38
CA GLU A 186 14.74 -4.17 14.68
C GLU A 186 14.01 -2.94 15.25
N PRO A 187 14.59 -1.74 15.15
CA PRO A 187 14.08 -0.55 15.84
C PRO A 187 12.71 -0.07 15.32
N ASN A 188 12.28 -0.56 14.15
CA ASN A 188 11.01 -0.18 13.52
C ASN A 188 9.87 -1.17 13.81
N ILE A 189 10.11 -2.19 14.63
CA ILE A 189 9.09 -3.16 15.06
C ILE A 189 8.62 -2.80 16.46
N ALA A 190 7.33 -2.51 16.60
CA ALA A 190 6.73 -2.23 17.91
C ALA A 190 6.88 -3.46 18.82
N LYS A 191 7.34 -3.23 20.04
CA LYS A 191 7.53 -4.27 21.07
C LYS A 191 6.40 -4.30 22.10
N LYS A 192 5.59 -3.26 22.14
CA LYS A 192 4.41 -3.15 22.99
C LYS A 192 3.38 -2.25 22.31
N ILE A 193 2.15 -2.71 22.30
CA ILE A 193 1.02 -1.98 21.71
C ILE A 193 -0.12 -1.97 22.74
N LEU A 194 -0.70 -0.79 22.98
CA LEU A 194 -1.88 -0.61 23.79
C LEU A 194 -3.01 -0.09 22.89
N LEU A 195 -4.16 -0.76 22.96
CA LEU A 195 -5.37 -0.37 22.23
C LEU A 195 -6.47 -0.01 23.22
N HIS A 196 -6.98 1.20 23.16
CA HIS A 196 -8.14 1.67 23.93
C HIS A 196 -9.40 1.54 23.07
N HIS A 197 -10.16 0.47 23.30
CA HIS A 197 -11.30 0.13 22.45
C HIS A 197 -12.50 -0.31 23.29
N GLN A 198 -13.68 0.26 23.04
CA GLN A 198 -14.93 -0.08 23.72
C GLN A 198 -14.82 -0.04 25.26
N GLY A 199 -14.16 0.99 25.79
CA GLY A 199 -13.99 1.19 27.24
C GLY A 199 -13.00 0.24 27.92
N ARG A 200 -12.22 -0.53 27.16
CA ARG A 200 -11.19 -1.46 27.63
C ARG A 200 -9.85 -1.14 27.05
N THR A 201 -8.78 -1.53 27.73
CA THR A 201 -7.40 -1.49 27.20
C THR A 201 -6.92 -2.90 26.93
N TYR A 202 -6.50 -3.13 25.69
CA TYR A 202 -5.91 -4.38 25.22
C TYR A 202 -4.41 -4.20 25.03
N PHE A 203 -3.64 -5.28 25.21
CA PHE A 203 -2.20 -5.29 25.11
C PHE A 203 -1.75 -6.31 24.08
N PHE A 204 -0.86 -5.90 23.16
CA PHE A 204 -0.29 -6.75 22.13
C PHE A 204 1.23 -6.60 22.10
N ASN A 205 1.94 -7.66 21.72
CA ASN A 205 3.40 -7.66 21.61
C ASN A 205 3.89 -7.17 20.24
N ASN A 206 3.01 -7.18 19.24
CA ASN A 206 3.36 -6.82 17.85
C ASN A 206 2.13 -6.52 17.00
N ASP A 207 2.38 -5.97 15.80
CA ASP A 207 1.32 -5.62 14.84
C ASP A 207 0.53 -6.83 14.31
N THR A 208 1.12 -8.02 14.31
CA THR A 208 0.42 -9.24 13.89
C THR A 208 -0.70 -9.59 14.86
N GLU A 209 -0.44 -9.52 16.16
CA GLU A 209 -1.45 -9.77 17.20
C GLU A 209 -2.57 -8.72 17.17
N LEU A 210 -2.23 -7.44 17.00
CA LEU A 210 -3.22 -6.36 16.82
C LEU A 210 -4.09 -6.60 15.59
N SER A 211 -3.47 -6.99 14.48
CA SER A 211 -4.21 -7.27 13.22
C SER A 211 -5.08 -8.51 13.34
N ALA A 212 -4.64 -9.55 14.07
CA ALA A 212 -5.45 -10.73 14.35
C ALA A 212 -6.68 -10.35 15.18
N PHE A 213 -6.50 -9.57 16.23
CA PHE A 213 -7.60 -9.04 17.03
C PHE A 213 -8.59 -8.23 16.19
N PHE A 214 -8.09 -7.37 15.28
CA PHE A 214 -8.96 -6.64 14.35
C PHE A 214 -9.81 -7.56 13.47
N ILE A 215 -9.21 -8.59 12.88
CA ILE A 215 -9.94 -9.58 12.07
C ILE A 215 -11.03 -10.28 12.91
N GLU A 216 -10.73 -10.58 14.16
CA GLU A 216 -11.71 -11.20 15.09
C GLU A 216 -12.86 -10.25 15.45
N GLN A 217 -12.59 -8.92 15.59
CA GLN A 217 -13.64 -7.94 15.87
C GLN A 217 -14.63 -7.75 14.72
N ILE A 218 -14.18 -7.89 13.48
CA ILE A 218 -15.05 -7.68 12.31
C ILE A 218 -15.69 -8.97 11.78
N TYR A 219 -15.21 -10.14 12.23
CA TYR A 219 -15.71 -11.44 11.78
C TYR A 219 -17.14 -11.70 12.27
N CYS A 220 -18.01 -12.11 11.35
CA CYS A 220 -19.33 -12.66 11.64
C CYS A 220 -19.44 -14.07 11.06
N SER A 221 -20.27 -14.93 11.69
CA SER A 221 -20.51 -16.28 11.18
C SER A 221 -21.00 -16.25 9.75
N GLY A 222 -20.37 -17.04 8.87
CA GLY A 222 -20.65 -17.08 7.44
C GLY A 222 -19.74 -16.19 6.58
N ASP A 223 -18.86 -15.38 7.20
CA ASP A 223 -17.87 -14.60 6.47
C ASP A 223 -16.72 -15.49 5.96
N LEU A 224 -16.12 -15.08 4.82
CA LEU A 224 -14.96 -15.75 4.22
C LEU A 224 -13.90 -14.71 3.87
N PHE A 225 -12.66 -14.97 4.28
CA PHE A 225 -11.52 -14.09 4.03
C PHE A 225 -10.62 -14.66 2.94
N PHE A 226 -10.07 -13.77 2.10
CA PHE A 226 -9.05 -14.09 1.10
C PHE A 226 -7.75 -13.39 1.47
N SER A 227 -6.70 -14.17 1.71
CA SER A 227 -5.37 -13.69 2.07
C SER A 227 -4.56 -13.46 0.80
N ASP A 228 -4.47 -12.22 0.35
CA ASP A 228 -3.76 -11.83 -0.89
C ASP A 228 -2.31 -11.41 -0.62
N ARG A 229 -2.04 -10.71 0.48
CA ARG A 229 -0.70 -10.28 0.91
C ARG A 229 -0.10 -11.25 1.93
N ASN A 230 0.11 -12.50 1.51
CA ASN A 230 0.48 -13.61 2.40
C ASN A 230 1.73 -13.37 3.26
N LEU A 231 2.67 -12.52 2.84
CA LEU A 231 3.82 -12.14 3.68
C LEU A 231 3.38 -11.54 5.03
N ILE A 232 2.24 -10.86 5.05
CA ILE A 232 1.67 -10.22 6.25
C ILE A 232 0.44 -10.99 6.71
N SER A 233 -0.56 -11.13 5.85
CA SER A 233 -1.87 -11.67 6.21
C SER A 233 -1.84 -13.14 6.62
N SER A 234 -0.89 -13.95 6.13
CA SER A 234 -0.77 -15.34 6.61
C SER A 234 -0.41 -15.41 8.10
N HIS A 235 0.49 -14.56 8.56
CA HIS A 235 0.86 -14.49 9.98
C HIS A 235 -0.32 -14.01 10.84
N VAL A 236 -1.08 -13.04 10.33
CA VAL A 236 -2.29 -12.54 10.99
C VAL A 236 -3.30 -13.67 11.19
N PHE A 237 -3.67 -14.39 10.12
CA PHE A 237 -4.64 -15.49 10.21
C PHE A 237 -4.14 -16.66 11.06
N ASN A 238 -2.84 -16.95 11.04
CA ASN A 238 -2.26 -17.99 11.91
C ASN A 238 -2.29 -17.60 13.39
N SER A 239 -2.44 -16.31 13.72
CA SER A 239 -2.48 -15.78 15.09
C SER A 239 -3.91 -15.52 15.60
N THR A 240 -4.95 -15.70 14.77
CA THR A 240 -6.35 -15.54 15.24
C THR A 240 -6.72 -16.64 16.25
N ILE A 241 -7.46 -16.26 17.30
CA ILE A 241 -7.93 -17.18 18.35
C ILE A 241 -8.99 -18.16 17.81
N HIS A 242 -9.89 -17.65 16.95
CA HIS A 242 -10.98 -18.43 16.37
C HIS A 242 -10.62 -19.01 15.01
N THR A 243 -11.26 -20.13 14.65
CA THR A 243 -11.11 -20.72 13.31
C THR A 243 -11.90 -19.92 12.28
N ILE A 244 -11.40 -18.74 11.93
CA ILE A 244 -11.97 -17.87 10.90
C ILE A 244 -11.69 -18.48 9.52
N PRO A 245 -12.69 -18.67 8.65
CA PRO A 245 -12.47 -19.23 7.32
C PRO A 245 -11.59 -18.31 6.48
N VAL A 246 -10.48 -18.85 5.95
CA VAL A 246 -9.56 -18.11 5.08
C VAL A 246 -9.11 -18.96 3.91
N VAL A 247 -9.02 -18.34 2.73
CA VAL A 247 -8.46 -18.85 1.49
C VAL A 247 -7.16 -18.13 1.21
N ALA A 248 -6.07 -18.85 0.94
CA ALA A 248 -4.80 -18.24 0.54
C ALA A 248 -4.78 -18.03 -0.98
N VAL A 249 -4.43 -16.83 -1.45
CA VAL A 249 -4.29 -16.50 -2.87
C VAL A 249 -2.81 -16.31 -3.22
N LEU A 250 -2.30 -17.09 -4.17
CA LEU A 250 -0.90 -17.03 -4.58
C LEU A 250 -0.76 -16.28 -5.90
N HIS A 251 -0.11 -15.13 -5.86
CA HIS A 251 0.06 -14.24 -7.02
C HIS A 251 1.36 -14.46 -7.81
N SER A 252 2.15 -15.47 -7.45
CA SER A 252 3.37 -15.86 -8.17
C SER A 252 3.68 -17.32 -7.91
N THR A 253 4.72 -17.85 -8.58
CA THR A 253 5.23 -19.20 -8.27
C THR A 253 5.54 -19.33 -6.77
N HIS A 254 5.17 -20.46 -6.18
CA HIS A 254 5.28 -20.73 -4.75
C HIS A 254 6.70 -21.06 -4.29
N VAL A 255 7.58 -21.48 -5.21
CA VAL A 255 8.96 -21.92 -4.94
C VAL A 255 10.00 -20.91 -5.42
N LYS A 256 11.23 -21.01 -4.87
CA LYS A 256 12.36 -20.17 -5.26
C LYS A 256 12.97 -20.59 -6.60
N ASP A 257 13.18 -21.89 -6.81
CA ASP A 257 13.68 -22.45 -8.06
C ASP A 257 12.51 -23.12 -8.81
N ILE A 258 12.19 -22.59 -9.97
CA ILE A 258 11.11 -23.07 -10.84
C ILE A 258 11.46 -24.37 -11.56
N ASN A 259 12.74 -24.77 -11.61
CA ASN A 259 13.16 -26.00 -12.22
C ASN A 259 13.07 -27.20 -11.27
N ASP A 260 12.88 -26.95 -9.95
CA ASP A 260 12.65 -27.98 -8.94
C ASP A 260 11.41 -27.65 -8.09
N LEU A 261 10.24 -27.83 -8.65
CA LEU A 261 8.96 -27.50 -8.01
C LEU A 261 8.70 -28.31 -6.74
N MET A 262 9.27 -29.52 -6.65
CA MET A 262 8.99 -30.45 -5.55
C MET A 262 9.91 -30.24 -4.34
N HIS A 263 11.20 -29.95 -4.54
CA HIS A 263 12.19 -29.91 -3.45
C HIS A 263 12.70 -28.50 -3.18
N SER A 264 12.54 -27.56 -4.12
CA SER A 264 12.93 -26.17 -3.92
C SER A 264 12.24 -25.55 -2.69
N ARG A 265 12.93 -24.63 -2.04
CA ARG A 265 12.39 -23.92 -0.87
C ARG A 265 11.17 -23.07 -1.27
N ILE A 266 10.15 -23.10 -0.42
CA ILE A 266 8.99 -22.19 -0.55
C ILE A 266 9.49 -20.74 -0.45
N LYS A 267 8.94 -19.84 -1.26
CA LYS A 267 9.21 -18.40 -1.17
C LYS A 267 8.76 -17.89 0.20
N ASN A 268 9.54 -16.98 0.77
CA ASN A 268 9.24 -16.42 2.09
C ASN A 268 7.83 -15.83 2.19
N VAL A 269 7.34 -15.24 1.10
CA VAL A 269 5.98 -14.66 1.03
C VAL A 269 4.86 -15.67 1.25
N TYR A 270 5.11 -16.96 1.03
CA TYR A 270 4.12 -18.04 1.18
C TYR A 270 4.44 -19.00 2.32
N LYS A 271 5.59 -18.80 3.00
CA LYS A 271 6.02 -19.71 4.06
C LYS A 271 4.96 -19.86 5.16
N GLY A 272 4.34 -18.75 5.59
CA GLY A 272 3.28 -18.80 6.60
C GLY A 272 2.05 -19.61 6.19
N VAL A 273 1.74 -19.71 4.89
CA VAL A 273 0.66 -20.55 4.36
C VAL A 273 1.08 -22.02 4.37
N PHE A 274 2.24 -22.34 3.79
CA PHE A 274 2.69 -23.72 3.62
C PHE A 274 3.07 -24.41 4.94
N ASP A 275 3.55 -23.66 5.93
CA ASP A 275 3.83 -24.17 7.27
C ASP A 275 2.54 -24.46 8.07
N HIS A 276 1.38 -23.90 7.67
CA HIS A 276 0.12 -23.99 8.39
C HIS A 276 -1.06 -24.34 7.48
N LEU A 277 -0.89 -25.28 6.54
CA LEU A 277 -1.90 -25.61 5.51
C LEU A 277 -3.30 -25.84 6.07
N LYS A 278 -3.43 -26.59 7.17
CA LYS A 278 -4.72 -26.92 7.80
C LYS A 278 -5.48 -25.70 8.34
N ARG A 279 -4.80 -24.52 8.43
CA ARG A 279 -5.44 -23.26 8.80
C ARG A 279 -6.33 -22.73 7.69
N TYR A 280 -6.05 -23.09 6.44
CA TYR A 280 -6.71 -22.57 5.26
C TYR A 280 -7.79 -23.52 4.74
N LYS A 281 -8.91 -22.95 4.26
CA LYS A 281 -9.98 -23.73 3.61
C LYS A 281 -9.59 -24.17 2.21
N ALA A 282 -8.77 -23.38 1.51
CA ALA A 282 -8.27 -23.65 0.18
C ALA A 282 -7.06 -22.76 -0.15
N ILE A 283 -6.37 -23.13 -1.23
CA ILE A 283 -5.40 -22.26 -1.92
C ILE A 283 -5.96 -21.94 -3.31
N VAL A 284 -5.85 -20.67 -3.71
CA VAL A 284 -6.15 -20.21 -5.07
C VAL A 284 -4.85 -19.82 -5.76
N VAL A 285 -4.66 -20.28 -6.98
CA VAL A 285 -3.52 -19.99 -7.86
C VAL A 285 -4.00 -19.55 -9.24
N SER A 286 -3.11 -18.98 -10.07
CA SER A 286 -3.53 -18.36 -11.32
C SER A 286 -3.68 -19.33 -12.50
N THR A 287 -3.05 -20.52 -12.47
CA THR A 287 -3.00 -21.46 -13.60
C THR A 287 -3.21 -22.89 -13.14
N GLU A 288 -3.77 -23.74 -14.02
CA GLU A 288 -3.92 -25.19 -13.75
C GLU A 288 -2.57 -25.84 -13.47
N GLN A 289 -1.52 -25.51 -14.23
CA GLN A 289 -0.20 -26.06 -14.00
C GLN A 289 0.27 -25.78 -12.57
N GLN A 290 0.13 -24.52 -12.09
CA GLN A 290 0.48 -24.19 -10.71
C GLN A 290 -0.40 -24.90 -9.70
N ALA A 291 -1.68 -25.14 -10.00
CA ALA A 291 -2.56 -25.89 -9.12
C ALA A 291 -2.10 -27.35 -8.98
N GLU A 292 -1.72 -28.01 -10.06
CA GLU A 292 -1.14 -29.35 -10.04
C GLU A 292 0.16 -29.40 -9.24
N ASP A 293 1.07 -28.49 -9.50
CA ASP A 293 2.35 -28.39 -8.78
C ASP A 293 2.15 -28.21 -7.27
N VAL A 294 1.20 -27.35 -6.87
CA VAL A 294 0.87 -27.12 -5.46
C VAL A 294 0.19 -28.36 -4.86
N ARG A 295 -0.78 -28.98 -5.54
CA ARG A 295 -1.45 -30.22 -5.06
C ARG A 295 -0.44 -31.32 -4.77
N HIS A 296 0.46 -31.59 -5.73
CA HIS A 296 1.53 -32.56 -5.53
C HIS A 296 2.42 -32.19 -4.34
N ARG A 297 2.81 -30.93 -4.22
CA ARG A 297 3.67 -30.44 -3.14
C ARG A 297 3.05 -30.60 -1.75
N ILE A 298 1.75 -30.34 -1.60
CA ILE A 298 1.03 -30.44 -0.33
C ILE A 298 0.35 -31.80 -0.12
N LYS A 299 0.50 -32.74 -1.07
CA LYS A 299 -0.12 -34.08 -1.03
C LYS A 299 -1.64 -33.99 -0.81
N ASP A 300 -2.31 -33.10 -1.55
CA ASP A 300 -3.76 -32.88 -1.50
C ASP A 300 -4.31 -32.61 -0.09
N CYS A 301 -3.50 -32.06 0.82
CA CYS A 301 -3.87 -31.79 2.21
C CYS A 301 -5.09 -30.85 2.34
N ILE A 302 -5.21 -29.88 1.42
CA ILE A 302 -6.36 -28.96 1.29
C ILE A 302 -6.66 -28.73 -0.19
N PRO A 303 -7.90 -28.31 -0.55
CA PRO A 303 -8.27 -27.99 -1.93
C PRO A 303 -7.39 -26.89 -2.54
N VAL A 304 -7.02 -27.06 -3.82
CA VAL A 304 -6.31 -26.05 -4.61
C VAL A 304 -7.10 -25.78 -5.88
N TYR A 305 -7.42 -24.52 -6.13
CA TYR A 305 -8.20 -24.08 -7.28
C TYR A 305 -7.38 -23.19 -8.19
N ALA A 306 -7.42 -23.45 -9.49
CA ALA A 306 -6.89 -22.55 -10.51
C ALA A 306 -7.96 -21.52 -10.87
N ILE A 307 -7.73 -20.27 -10.47
CA ILE A 307 -8.62 -19.16 -10.80
C ILE A 307 -7.74 -18.02 -11.33
N PRO A 308 -7.83 -17.66 -12.63
CA PRO A 308 -7.06 -16.56 -13.20
C PRO A 308 -7.25 -15.26 -12.43
N VAL A 309 -6.15 -14.51 -12.27
CA VAL A 309 -6.15 -13.25 -11.49
C VAL A 309 -6.91 -12.14 -12.20
N GLY A 310 -6.87 -12.13 -13.53
CA GLY A 310 -7.49 -11.12 -14.37
C GLY A 310 -8.60 -11.69 -15.22
N PHE A 311 -9.53 -10.82 -15.59
CA PHE A 311 -10.53 -11.07 -16.63
C PHE A 311 -10.54 -9.87 -17.58
N SER A 312 -10.96 -10.06 -18.80
CA SER A 312 -11.26 -9.00 -19.75
C SER A 312 -12.76 -9.04 -20.05
N GLU A 313 -13.37 -7.88 -20.04
CA GLU A 313 -14.70 -7.73 -20.62
C GLU A 313 -14.62 -8.02 -22.13
N SER A 314 -15.67 -8.63 -22.70
CA SER A 314 -15.77 -8.78 -24.14
C SER A 314 -15.90 -7.41 -24.78
N THR A 315 -14.80 -6.82 -25.18
CA THR A 315 -14.82 -5.60 -25.97
C THR A 315 -15.30 -5.95 -27.38
N SER A 316 -16.30 -5.19 -27.89
CA SER A 316 -16.61 -5.21 -29.30
C SER A 316 -15.31 -4.97 -30.09
N GLN A 317 -14.98 -5.88 -31.01
CA GLN A 317 -13.85 -5.68 -31.91
C GLN A 317 -14.13 -4.41 -32.74
N HIS A 318 -13.59 -3.30 -32.30
CA HIS A 318 -13.45 -2.17 -33.20
C HIS A 318 -12.31 -2.53 -34.16
N ASN A 319 -12.59 -2.45 -35.48
CA ASN A 319 -11.54 -2.49 -36.50
C ASN A 319 -10.67 -1.24 -36.33
N ILE A 320 -9.68 -1.33 -35.47
CA ILE A 320 -8.71 -0.28 -35.22
C ILE A 320 -7.62 -0.45 -36.28
N GLY A 321 -7.32 0.62 -36.99
CA GLY A 321 -6.20 0.64 -37.92
C GLY A 321 -4.90 0.43 -37.13
N TYR A 322 -4.26 -0.71 -37.32
CA TYR A 322 -2.97 -0.98 -36.70
C TYR A 322 -1.93 0.01 -37.18
N THR A 323 -1.31 0.73 -36.25
CA THR A 323 -0.01 1.35 -36.51
C THR A 323 1.03 0.24 -36.49
N SER A 324 1.39 -0.28 -37.64
CA SER A 324 2.06 -1.56 -37.84
C SER A 324 3.47 -1.71 -37.21
N GLN A 325 3.98 -0.71 -36.49
CA GLN A 325 5.33 -0.71 -35.92
C GLN A 325 5.38 -0.16 -34.48
N LYS A 326 4.23 0.04 -33.82
CA LYS A 326 4.16 0.44 -32.40
C LYS A 326 4.03 -0.80 -31.51
N LEU A 327 5.00 -0.99 -30.62
CA LEU A 327 5.00 -2.05 -29.61
C LEU A 327 4.71 -1.44 -28.23
N ILE A 328 3.88 -2.08 -27.43
CA ILE A 328 3.54 -1.66 -26.07
C ILE A 328 3.98 -2.74 -25.10
N SER A 329 4.65 -2.35 -24.01
CA SER A 329 4.97 -3.21 -22.89
C SER A 329 4.56 -2.54 -21.59
N VAL A 330 3.75 -3.25 -20.79
CA VAL A 330 3.24 -2.77 -19.50
C VAL A 330 3.84 -3.61 -18.40
N ALA A 331 4.78 -3.06 -17.64
CA ALA A 331 5.46 -3.81 -16.61
C ALA A 331 6.11 -2.90 -15.56
N ARG A 332 6.30 -3.43 -14.34
CA ARG A 332 7.22 -2.81 -13.38
C ARG A 332 8.63 -2.82 -13.94
N TYR A 333 9.38 -1.70 -13.81
CA TYR A 333 10.77 -1.62 -14.24
C TYR A 333 11.68 -2.34 -13.23
N SER A 334 11.76 -3.65 -13.37
CA SER A 334 12.47 -4.55 -12.46
C SER A 334 13.10 -5.72 -13.19
N PRO A 335 14.18 -6.34 -12.68
CA PRO A 335 15.00 -7.33 -13.39
C PRO A 335 14.20 -8.51 -13.96
N GLU A 336 13.21 -9.01 -13.21
CA GLU A 336 12.40 -10.16 -13.62
C GLU A 336 11.50 -9.89 -14.83
N LYS A 337 11.31 -8.61 -15.22
CA LYS A 337 10.54 -8.22 -16.42
C LYS A 337 11.39 -8.15 -17.66
N GLN A 338 12.71 -8.24 -17.54
CA GLN A 338 13.67 -8.31 -18.65
C GLN A 338 13.49 -7.25 -19.74
N LEU A 339 13.10 -6.02 -19.35
CA LEU A 339 12.86 -4.93 -20.28
C LEU A 339 14.10 -4.56 -21.12
N GLU A 340 15.29 -4.81 -20.57
CA GLU A 340 16.54 -4.65 -21.31
C GLU A 340 16.59 -5.50 -22.59
N GLN A 341 16.00 -6.70 -22.59
CA GLN A 341 15.96 -7.56 -23.78
C GLN A 341 15.08 -6.94 -24.88
N GLN A 342 14.00 -6.26 -24.49
CA GLN A 342 13.12 -5.56 -25.44
C GLN A 342 13.84 -4.38 -26.07
N ILE A 343 14.62 -3.60 -25.30
CA ILE A 343 15.45 -2.49 -25.83
C ILE A 343 16.51 -3.03 -26.81
N LYS A 344 17.21 -4.12 -26.42
CA LYS A 344 18.19 -4.79 -27.30
C LYS A 344 17.55 -5.31 -28.60
N LEU A 345 16.31 -5.83 -28.50
CA LEU A 345 15.58 -6.29 -29.69
C LEU A 345 15.30 -5.12 -30.64
N VAL A 346 14.80 -4.00 -30.13
CA VAL A 346 14.52 -2.79 -30.94
C VAL A 346 15.81 -2.27 -31.59
N SER A 347 16.94 -2.27 -30.88
CA SER A 347 18.22 -1.83 -31.48
C SER A 347 18.65 -2.66 -32.69
N LYS A 348 18.29 -3.95 -32.72
CA LYS A 348 18.55 -4.84 -33.86
C LYS A 348 17.54 -4.64 -35.00
N LEU A 349 16.29 -4.30 -34.64
CA LEU A 349 15.20 -4.20 -35.62
C LEU A 349 15.10 -2.84 -36.29
N LYS A 350 15.63 -1.75 -35.72
CA LYS A 350 15.50 -0.39 -36.25
C LYS A 350 16.02 -0.21 -37.68
N GLY A 351 17.01 -1.00 -38.08
CA GLY A 351 17.52 -1.00 -39.45
C GLY A 351 16.56 -1.62 -40.49
N LEU A 352 15.77 -2.61 -40.07
CA LEU A 352 14.77 -3.28 -40.91
C LEU A 352 13.41 -2.56 -40.86
N PHE A 353 13.10 -1.97 -39.70
CA PHE A 353 11.85 -1.28 -39.42
C PHE A 353 12.14 0.16 -38.94
N PRO A 354 12.42 1.12 -39.80
CA PRO A 354 12.84 2.47 -39.39
C PRO A 354 11.80 3.26 -38.58
N LYS A 355 10.53 2.82 -38.57
CA LYS A 355 9.43 3.44 -37.83
C LYS A 355 9.04 2.65 -36.59
N ILE A 356 9.83 1.65 -36.19
CA ILE A 356 9.53 0.86 -35.00
C ILE A 356 9.59 1.72 -33.75
N GLU A 357 8.58 1.62 -32.90
CA GLU A 357 8.53 2.27 -31.60
C GLU A 357 8.20 1.26 -30.53
N LEU A 358 8.87 1.34 -29.38
CA LEU A 358 8.58 0.57 -28.17
C LEU A 358 8.21 1.54 -27.05
N HIS A 359 6.98 1.46 -26.59
CA HIS A 359 6.47 2.25 -25.48
C HIS A 359 6.42 1.39 -24.22
N LEU A 360 7.24 1.74 -23.23
CA LEU A 360 7.31 1.06 -21.93
C LEU A 360 6.49 1.83 -20.90
N TYR A 361 5.39 1.23 -20.46
CA TYR A 361 4.52 1.79 -19.44
C TYR A 361 4.78 1.13 -18.08
N GLY A 362 5.05 1.93 -17.06
CA GLY A 362 5.31 1.46 -15.72
C GLY A 362 6.32 2.33 -14.97
N PHE A 363 6.80 1.80 -13.86
CA PHE A 363 7.83 2.44 -13.03
C PHE A 363 8.59 1.37 -12.24
N GLY A 364 9.76 1.71 -11.70
CA GLY A 364 10.51 0.80 -10.85
C GLY A 364 11.99 1.15 -10.71
N PRO A 365 12.74 0.37 -9.94
CA PRO A 365 14.12 0.68 -9.58
C PRO A 365 15.10 0.67 -10.75
N GLU A 366 14.75 0.01 -11.87
CA GLU A 366 15.63 -0.05 -13.06
C GLU A 366 15.47 1.12 -14.02
N GLU A 367 14.63 2.13 -13.73
CA GLU A 367 14.37 3.24 -14.66
C GLU A 367 15.65 3.93 -15.13
N SER A 368 16.57 4.24 -14.22
CA SER A 368 17.86 4.86 -14.58
C SER A 368 18.71 3.96 -15.47
N LYS A 369 18.74 2.65 -15.18
CA LYS A 369 19.44 1.66 -16.01
C LYS A 369 18.85 1.58 -17.43
N LEU A 370 17.51 1.59 -17.54
CA LEU A 370 16.83 1.56 -18.82
C LEU A 370 17.12 2.83 -19.66
N LYS A 371 17.15 4.01 -19.01
CA LYS A 371 17.57 5.26 -19.67
C LYS A 371 18.99 5.17 -20.22
N THR A 372 19.93 4.64 -19.44
CA THR A 372 21.30 4.43 -19.89
C THR A 372 21.35 3.48 -21.09
N LEU A 373 20.65 2.34 -21.04
CA LEU A 373 20.62 1.38 -22.15
C LEU A 373 20.02 1.96 -23.45
N ILE A 374 18.99 2.80 -23.35
CA ILE A 374 18.41 3.49 -24.50
C ILE A 374 19.47 4.35 -25.20
N ASN A 375 20.27 5.10 -24.44
CA ASN A 375 21.35 5.91 -24.97
C ASN A 375 22.49 5.05 -25.56
N ASP A 376 22.92 4.01 -24.81
CA ASP A 376 24.04 3.13 -25.25
C ASP A 376 23.73 2.39 -26.56
N TYR A 377 22.46 2.02 -26.77
CA TYR A 377 22.01 1.37 -28.01
C TYR A 377 21.57 2.36 -29.11
N HIS A 378 21.63 3.68 -28.85
CA HIS A 378 21.23 4.75 -29.76
C HIS A 378 19.80 4.53 -30.33
N VAL A 379 18.85 4.29 -29.38
CA VAL A 379 17.43 4.02 -29.71
C VAL A 379 16.48 5.06 -29.08
N GLU A 380 16.94 6.27 -28.83
CA GLU A 380 16.19 7.35 -28.19
C GLU A 380 14.93 7.74 -28.98
N ASN A 381 14.98 7.58 -30.30
CA ASN A 381 13.86 7.85 -31.22
C ASN A 381 12.94 6.63 -31.44
N HIS A 382 13.22 5.50 -30.77
CA HIS A 382 12.53 4.23 -30.95
C HIS A 382 11.99 3.63 -29.65
N VAL A 383 12.54 4.02 -28.49
CA VAL A 383 12.13 3.48 -27.19
C VAL A 383 11.77 4.62 -26.26
N PHE A 384 10.55 4.55 -25.72
CA PHE A 384 9.97 5.61 -24.89
C PHE A 384 9.57 5.07 -23.53
N LEU A 385 10.12 5.61 -22.44
CA LEU A 385 9.66 5.37 -21.08
C LEU A 385 8.47 6.31 -20.80
N ARG A 386 7.26 5.76 -20.78
CA ARG A 386 6.00 6.52 -20.67
C ARG A 386 5.55 6.75 -19.22
N GLY A 387 6.19 6.06 -18.26
CA GLY A 387 5.80 6.15 -16.87
C GLY A 387 4.53 5.36 -16.57
N PHE A 388 3.95 5.59 -15.38
CA PHE A 388 2.77 4.89 -14.91
C PHE A 388 1.49 5.59 -15.40
N LEU A 389 0.57 4.80 -15.92
CA LEU A 389 -0.80 5.22 -16.23
C LEU A 389 -1.79 4.34 -15.45
N ASN A 390 -2.84 4.97 -14.91
CA ASN A 390 -3.92 4.26 -14.23
C ASN A 390 -4.83 3.51 -15.21
N ASP A 391 -5.06 4.10 -16.39
CA ASP A 391 -5.84 3.55 -17.48
C ASP A 391 -4.99 3.52 -18.76
N LEU A 392 -4.95 2.37 -19.39
CA LEU A 392 -4.22 2.10 -20.62
C LEU A 392 -5.15 1.81 -21.80
N THR A 393 -6.47 1.97 -21.62
CA THR A 393 -7.47 1.62 -22.64
C THR A 393 -7.22 2.32 -23.96
N GLU A 394 -6.86 3.61 -23.93
CA GLU A 394 -6.56 4.37 -25.16
C GLU A 394 -5.23 3.95 -25.81
N GLU A 395 -4.28 3.47 -25.04
CA GLU A 395 -2.97 3.04 -25.55
C GLU A 395 -3.04 1.67 -26.27
N PHE A 396 -4.04 0.86 -25.93
CA PHE A 396 -4.30 -0.44 -26.55
C PHE A 396 -5.25 -0.34 -27.77
N LYS A 397 -5.81 0.82 -28.06
CA LYS A 397 -6.57 1.12 -29.29
C LYS A 397 -5.66 1.56 -30.42
#